data_2183b1b6292fe628e71f947e911bfe42
#
_entry.id   2183b1b6292fe628e71f947e911bfe42
#
_cell.length_a   1.000
_cell.length_b   1.000
_cell.length_c   1.000
_cell.angle_alpha   90.00
_cell.angle_beta   90.00
_cell.angle_gamma   90.00
#
_symmetry.space_group_name_H-M   'P 1'
#
loop_
_entity.id
_entity.type
_entity.pdbx_description
1 polymer ?
#
loop_
_entity_poly.entity_id
_entity_poly.type
_entity_poly.pdbx_seq_one_letter_code
_entity_poly.pdbx_strand_id
1 'polypeptide(L)'
;MATRQALLAKALSFKPHAMVANGDQFYWDLFAPAQAKRMGQSETGIKYAGRFDPTKPIFGTPNEDFILKASVEQIAPLYGTSCRSTPVYFVQDDHDYFDNDIANDRLITFPPNDGMIRLARATQRLAYPEFLPDLNRPIGLAGSHEDTGRPDISSNYGTLRYGKLLEVLFYDNRRTGTMHGPTAVFVDQHVENWLKARMKDRAATHLVNAPGLPPGWTKANWYEWYPDVYVEGKASTAKPKPYWQPGWLAQHDRLMEAIHQMPGRIPLSISGDIHATALGRMRRSGKLDMAKNPVITIVPGTVGSMTNYPSSSRGIGVQHPVHLDMEDAWTPVEENGFMVADFYKDRVETAFYIWSYKGQQVEEIAKLEPRHRVTLRPVI
;
A
#
# COMPACT_ATOMS: atom_id res chain seq x y z
N MET A 1 -19.80 2.79 6.41
CA MET A 1 -19.74 1.31 6.37
C MET A 1 -20.49 0.75 5.15
N ALA A 2 -21.74 1.12 4.87
CA ALA A 2 -22.53 0.57 3.75
C ALA A 2 -21.82 0.60 2.38
N THR A 3 -21.20 1.71 2.00
CA THR A 3 -20.44 1.85 0.74
C THR A 3 -19.29 0.85 0.65
N ARG A 4 -18.51 0.72 1.74
CA ARG A 4 -17.39 -0.24 1.80
C ARG A 4 -17.86 -1.66 1.60
N GLN A 5 -18.95 -2.03 2.30
CA GLN A 5 -19.58 -3.37 2.18
C GLN A 5 -20.13 -3.62 0.77
N ALA A 6 -20.77 -2.62 0.16
CA ALA A 6 -21.30 -2.75 -1.20
C ALA A 6 -20.17 -2.91 -2.25
N LEU A 7 -19.10 -2.11 -2.18
CA LEU A 7 -17.93 -2.25 -3.05
C LEU A 7 -17.26 -3.60 -2.89
N LEU A 8 -17.07 -4.06 -1.65
CA LEU A 8 -16.51 -5.36 -1.37
C LEU A 8 -17.42 -6.49 -1.90
N ALA A 9 -18.72 -6.40 -1.68
CA ALA A 9 -19.67 -7.38 -2.20
C ALA A 9 -19.65 -7.45 -3.74
N LYS A 10 -19.52 -6.28 -4.41
CA LYS A 10 -19.34 -6.24 -5.87
C LYS A 10 -18.02 -6.89 -6.29
N ALA A 11 -16.91 -6.60 -5.63
CA ALA A 11 -15.64 -7.24 -5.91
C ALA A 11 -15.70 -8.77 -5.73
N LEU A 12 -16.30 -9.25 -4.65
CA LEU A 12 -16.47 -10.68 -4.37
C LEU A 12 -17.44 -11.39 -5.35
N SER A 13 -18.35 -10.64 -6.00
CA SER A 13 -19.27 -11.21 -6.99
C SER A 13 -18.56 -11.77 -8.23
N PHE A 14 -17.33 -11.34 -8.49
CA PHE A 14 -16.46 -11.90 -9.53
C PHE A 14 -15.82 -13.24 -9.14
N LYS A 15 -16.02 -13.70 -7.90
CA LYS A 15 -15.46 -14.95 -7.35
C LYS A 15 -13.93 -15.03 -7.51
N PRO A 16 -13.19 -14.01 -7.04
CA PRO A 16 -11.74 -13.99 -7.21
C PRO A 16 -11.08 -15.14 -6.45
N HIS A 17 -9.98 -15.68 -6.98
CA HIS A 17 -9.19 -16.71 -6.31
C HIS A 17 -8.45 -16.18 -5.07
N ALA A 18 -8.14 -14.88 -5.05
CA ALA A 18 -7.58 -14.17 -3.91
C ALA A 18 -7.91 -12.67 -4.01
N MET A 19 -7.88 -11.99 -2.89
CA MET A 19 -8.01 -10.54 -2.78
C MET A 19 -6.79 -9.96 -2.07
N VAL A 20 -6.37 -8.78 -2.51
CA VAL A 20 -5.32 -8.00 -1.85
C VAL A 20 -5.94 -6.71 -1.33
N ALA A 21 -5.82 -6.48 -0.05
CA ALA A 21 -6.19 -5.24 0.62
C ALA A 21 -4.90 -4.41 0.82
N ASN A 22 -4.72 -3.40 -0.03
CA ASN A 22 -3.51 -2.59 -0.10
C ASN A 22 -3.60 -1.37 0.80
N GLY A 23 -3.10 -1.50 2.03
CA GLY A 23 -2.90 -0.39 2.96
C GLY A 23 -4.16 0.13 3.65
N ASP A 24 -3.94 0.94 4.66
CA ASP A 24 -4.97 1.68 5.41
C ASP A 24 -6.10 0.80 5.94
N GLN A 25 -5.73 -0.32 6.51
CA GLN A 25 -6.72 -1.21 7.11
C GLN A 25 -7.32 -0.56 8.34
N PHE A 26 -6.52 0.23 9.05
CA PHE A 26 -6.91 0.89 10.27
C PHE A 26 -6.25 2.26 10.44
N TYR A 27 -7.05 3.27 10.77
CA TYR A 27 -6.64 4.67 10.95
C TYR A 27 -6.33 4.95 12.43
N TRP A 28 -5.14 4.57 12.91
CA TRP A 28 -4.71 4.79 14.29
C TRP A 28 -4.56 6.28 14.65
N ASP A 29 -4.22 7.12 13.69
CA ASP A 29 -4.11 8.57 13.85
C ASP A 29 -5.42 9.22 14.34
N LEU A 30 -6.58 8.66 13.99
CA LEU A 30 -7.87 9.15 14.47
C LEU A 30 -8.07 8.94 15.97
N PHE A 31 -7.30 8.06 16.60
CA PHE A 31 -7.36 7.76 18.03
C PHE A 31 -6.15 8.30 18.81
N ALA A 32 -5.14 8.83 18.13
CA ALA A 32 -3.91 9.32 18.78
C ALA A 32 -4.13 10.72 19.39
N PRO A 33 -3.84 10.93 20.69
CA PRO A 33 -4.01 12.23 21.32
C PRO A 33 -3.20 13.36 20.66
N ALA A 34 -2.04 13.06 20.12
CA ALA A 34 -1.19 14.02 19.41
C ALA A 34 -1.82 14.52 18.11
N GLN A 35 -2.63 13.70 17.45
CA GLN A 35 -3.32 14.01 16.21
C GLN A 35 -4.69 14.66 16.44
N ALA A 36 -5.25 14.55 17.66
CA ALA A 36 -6.58 15.09 18.02
C ALA A 36 -6.77 16.56 17.64
N LYS A 37 -5.73 17.38 17.85
CA LYS A 37 -5.80 18.82 17.55
C LYS A 37 -5.79 19.15 16.06
N ARG A 38 -5.32 18.22 15.22
CA ARG A 38 -5.23 18.42 13.78
C ARG A 38 -6.53 18.06 13.06
N MET A 39 -7.18 16.99 13.48
CA MET A 39 -8.26 16.36 12.71
C MET A 39 -9.66 16.54 13.30
N GLY A 40 -9.81 16.95 14.56
CA GLY A 40 -11.09 17.02 15.25
C GLY A 40 -11.80 15.66 15.46
N GLN A 41 -11.49 14.71 14.60
CA GLN A 41 -12.07 13.36 14.61
C GLN A 41 -11.48 12.46 15.69
N SER A 42 -10.24 12.70 16.08
CA SER A 42 -9.57 11.91 17.13
C SER A 42 -10.24 12.06 18.48
N GLU A 43 -10.84 13.21 18.81
CA GLU A 43 -11.60 13.35 20.04
C GLU A 43 -12.83 12.43 20.04
N THR A 44 -13.53 12.33 18.92
CA THR A 44 -14.65 11.40 18.77
C THR A 44 -14.18 9.95 18.85
N GLY A 45 -13.08 9.62 18.21
CA GLY A 45 -12.46 8.29 18.29
C GLY A 45 -12.08 7.92 19.71
N ILE A 46 -11.40 8.82 20.42
CA ILE A 46 -11.02 8.62 21.83
C ILE A 46 -12.25 8.47 22.72
N LYS A 47 -13.29 9.27 22.49
CA LYS A 47 -14.56 9.14 23.24
C LYS A 47 -15.22 7.78 23.01
N TYR A 48 -15.13 7.25 21.80
CA TYR A 48 -15.71 5.95 21.44
C TYR A 48 -14.92 4.77 22.00
N ALA A 49 -13.62 4.70 21.70
CA ALA A 49 -12.78 3.53 22.01
C ALA A 49 -12.01 3.67 23.34
N GLY A 50 -11.91 4.87 23.91
CA GLY A 50 -11.07 5.17 25.07
C GLY A 50 -9.69 5.67 24.68
N ARG A 51 -8.77 5.63 25.64
CA ARG A 51 -7.37 6.03 25.44
C ARG A 51 -6.46 4.84 25.57
N PHE A 52 -5.53 4.72 24.63
CA PHE A 52 -4.41 3.78 24.75
C PHE A 52 -3.42 4.29 25.82
N ASP A 53 -3.04 3.39 26.73
CA ASP A 53 -2.03 3.68 27.76
C ASP A 53 -0.68 3.03 27.36
N PRO A 54 0.28 3.81 26.83
CA PRO A 54 1.55 3.26 26.35
C PRO A 54 2.44 2.68 27.45
N THR A 55 2.10 2.91 28.73
CA THR A 55 2.86 2.40 29.89
C THR A 55 2.47 0.97 30.27
N LYS A 56 1.35 0.47 29.74
CA LYS A 56 0.82 -0.87 30.03
C LYS A 56 1.02 -1.84 28.85
N PRO A 57 1.10 -3.13 29.13
CA PRO A 57 1.00 -4.16 28.10
C PRO A 57 -0.27 -3.98 27.26
N ILE A 58 -0.25 -4.46 26.02
CA ILE A 58 -1.43 -4.37 25.15
C ILE A 58 -2.47 -5.40 25.56
N PHE A 59 -2.07 -6.68 25.66
CA PHE A 59 -2.99 -7.77 25.97
C PHE A 59 -3.14 -7.97 27.49
N GLY A 60 -4.34 -8.37 27.90
CA GLY A 60 -4.68 -8.59 29.32
C GLY A 60 -4.85 -7.31 30.13
N THR A 61 -5.00 -6.16 29.49
CA THR A 61 -5.20 -4.83 30.11
C THR A 61 -6.31 -4.06 29.39
N PRO A 62 -6.77 -2.90 29.89
CA PRO A 62 -7.72 -2.05 29.18
C PRO A 62 -7.30 -1.64 27.75
N ASN A 63 -6.00 -1.74 27.41
CA ASN A 63 -5.55 -1.52 26.04
C ASN A 63 -6.13 -2.52 25.04
N GLU A 64 -6.36 -3.76 25.45
CA GLU A 64 -6.97 -4.78 24.59
C GLU A 64 -8.41 -4.38 24.22
N ASP A 65 -9.21 -3.94 25.19
CA ASP A 65 -10.57 -3.43 24.92
C ASP A 65 -10.54 -2.23 23.98
N PHE A 66 -9.56 -1.32 24.16
CA PHE A 66 -9.36 -0.21 23.26
C PHE A 66 -9.12 -0.68 21.82
N ILE A 67 -8.20 -1.62 21.60
CA ILE A 67 -7.91 -2.15 20.28
C ILE A 67 -9.12 -2.85 19.68
N LEU A 68 -9.80 -3.69 20.44
CA LEU A 68 -11.01 -4.40 19.98
C LEU A 68 -12.07 -3.43 19.49
N LYS A 69 -12.38 -2.38 20.25
CA LYS A 69 -13.35 -1.36 19.84
C LYS A 69 -12.86 -0.56 18.64
N ALA A 70 -11.58 -0.18 18.64
CA ALA A 70 -11.04 0.69 17.60
C ALA A 70 -10.87 -0.05 16.26
N SER A 71 -10.40 -1.30 16.25
CA SER A 71 -10.03 -2.01 15.02
C SER A 71 -11.05 -3.05 14.57
N VAL A 72 -11.44 -3.97 15.44
CA VAL A 72 -12.26 -5.12 15.05
C VAL A 72 -13.59 -4.71 14.43
N GLU A 73 -14.22 -3.67 14.97
CA GLU A 73 -15.49 -3.15 14.44
C GLU A 73 -15.36 -2.51 13.05
N GLN A 74 -14.16 -2.11 12.65
CA GLN A 74 -13.91 -1.57 11.30
C GLN A 74 -13.51 -2.65 10.31
N ILE A 75 -12.83 -3.68 10.75
CA ILE A 75 -12.25 -4.74 9.90
C ILE A 75 -13.20 -5.93 9.77
N ALA A 76 -13.73 -6.46 10.88
CA ALA A 76 -14.55 -7.64 10.87
C ALA A 76 -15.83 -7.54 10.03
N PRO A 77 -16.58 -6.42 10.03
CA PRO A 77 -17.76 -6.29 9.17
C PRO A 77 -17.45 -6.28 7.67
N LEU A 78 -16.21 -6.00 7.28
CA LEU A 78 -15.78 -6.05 5.88
C LEU A 78 -15.27 -7.43 5.52
N TYR A 79 -14.23 -7.87 6.19
CA TYR A 79 -13.45 -9.04 5.78
C TYR A 79 -13.87 -10.34 6.47
N GLY A 80 -14.62 -10.27 7.56
CA GLY A 80 -15.02 -11.45 8.36
C GLY A 80 -15.75 -12.51 7.55
N THR A 81 -17.05 -12.64 7.74
CA THR A 81 -17.86 -13.67 7.06
C THR A 81 -17.99 -13.45 5.55
N SER A 82 -17.88 -12.20 5.08
CA SER A 82 -17.97 -11.87 3.65
C SER A 82 -16.84 -12.52 2.83
N CYS A 83 -15.65 -12.62 3.41
CA CYS A 83 -14.46 -13.18 2.72
C CYS A 83 -14.18 -14.64 3.06
N ARG A 84 -15.09 -15.34 3.73
CA ARG A 84 -14.89 -16.75 4.19
C ARG A 84 -14.48 -17.75 3.09
N SER A 85 -14.78 -17.45 1.83
CA SER A 85 -14.46 -18.31 0.68
C SER A 85 -13.39 -17.71 -0.24
N THR A 86 -12.80 -16.57 0.13
CA THR A 86 -11.79 -15.87 -0.66
C THR A 86 -10.64 -15.49 0.25
N PRO A 87 -9.42 -16.03 0.05
CA PRO A 87 -8.26 -15.60 0.80
C PRO A 87 -8.01 -14.10 0.62
N VAL A 88 -7.73 -13.39 1.70
CA VAL A 88 -7.39 -11.97 1.71
C VAL A 88 -5.97 -11.80 2.21
N TYR A 89 -5.16 -11.06 1.47
CA TYR A 89 -3.80 -10.69 1.81
C TYR A 89 -3.76 -9.20 2.12
N PHE A 90 -3.13 -8.83 3.23
CA PHE A 90 -3.10 -7.47 3.72
C PHE A 90 -1.68 -6.89 3.59
N VAL A 91 -1.58 -5.69 3.03
CA VAL A 91 -0.38 -4.87 3.03
C VAL A 91 -0.66 -3.67 3.93
N GLN A 92 0.27 -3.29 4.80
CA GLN A 92 0.14 -2.12 5.66
C GLN A 92 0.57 -0.86 4.92
N ASP A 93 0.02 0.29 5.38
CA ASP A 93 0.45 1.60 4.92
C ASP A 93 0.49 2.61 6.08
N ASP A 94 0.54 3.92 5.78
CA ASP A 94 0.85 4.97 6.74
C ASP A 94 -0.12 5.04 7.92
N HIS A 95 -1.43 4.96 7.68
CA HIS A 95 -2.43 5.01 8.76
C HIS A 95 -2.41 3.79 9.68
N ASP A 96 -1.98 2.63 9.20
CA ASP A 96 -1.73 1.46 10.05
C ASP A 96 -0.62 1.73 11.06
N TYR A 97 0.21 2.79 10.83
CA TYR A 97 1.28 3.31 11.67
C TYR A 97 1.09 4.77 12.09
N PHE A 98 -0.15 5.22 12.30
CA PHE A 98 -0.47 6.56 12.79
C PHE A 98 -0.23 7.70 11.79
N ASP A 99 -0.55 7.51 10.52
CA ASP A 99 -0.32 8.51 9.46
C ASP A 99 1.19 8.87 9.44
N ASN A 100 2.03 7.86 9.21
CA ASN A 100 3.49 7.98 9.36
C ASN A 100 4.17 8.59 8.13
N ASP A 101 3.49 9.50 7.45
CA ASP A 101 4.05 10.32 6.37
C ASP A 101 4.08 11.82 6.70
N ILE A 102 3.91 12.17 7.98
CA ILE A 102 3.90 13.55 8.44
C ILE A 102 5.30 14.02 8.83
N ALA A 103 5.69 15.19 8.34
CA ALA A 103 6.84 15.94 8.83
C ALA A 103 6.53 17.44 8.89
N ASN A 104 6.66 18.03 10.07
CA ASN A 104 6.60 19.46 10.30
C ASN A 104 7.44 19.82 11.51
N ASP A 105 7.50 21.11 11.88
CA ASP A 105 8.28 21.64 12.99
C ASP A 105 7.87 21.09 14.38
N ARG A 106 6.76 20.40 14.48
CA ARG A 106 6.20 19.89 15.74
C ARG A 106 6.17 18.37 15.81
N LEU A 107 6.07 17.72 14.69
CA LEU A 107 5.81 16.28 14.63
C LEU A 107 6.44 15.67 13.39
N ILE A 108 7.19 14.60 13.60
CA ILE A 108 7.66 13.67 12.58
C ILE A 108 7.14 12.29 12.98
N THR A 109 6.37 11.63 12.12
CA THR A 109 5.77 10.33 12.42
C THR A 109 6.51 9.16 11.80
N PHE A 110 7.53 9.42 11.02
CA PHE A 110 8.30 8.36 10.34
C PHE A 110 9.79 8.40 10.73
N PRO A 111 10.46 7.25 10.74
CA PRO A 111 9.90 5.91 10.69
C PRO A 111 9.03 5.64 11.94
N PRO A 112 8.14 4.62 11.91
CA PRO A 112 7.30 4.35 13.07
C PRO A 112 8.14 3.95 14.28
N ASN A 113 7.79 4.49 15.45
CA ASN A 113 8.43 4.12 16.70
C ASN A 113 7.92 2.78 17.25
N ASP A 114 8.59 2.23 18.26
CA ASP A 114 8.23 0.94 18.85
C ASP A 114 6.79 0.85 19.37
N GLY A 115 6.22 1.97 19.84
CA GLY A 115 4.84 2.03 20.28
C GLY A 115 3.85 1.87 19.10
N MET A 116 4.11 2.57 17.99
CA MET A 116 3.33 2.45 16.75
C MET A 116 3.41 1.04 16.17
N ILE A 117 4.61 0.46 16.11
CA ILE A 117 4.81 -0.91 15.61
C ILE A 117 4.09 -1.93 16.49
N ARG A 118 4.21 -1.83 17.82
CA ARG A 118 3.50 -2.76 18.75
C ARG A 118 2.00 -2.70 18.57
N LEU A 119 1.44 -1.50 18.40
CA LEU A 119 0.00 -1.33 18.23
C LEU A 119 -0.48 -1.87 16.88
N ALA A 120 0.25 -1.58 15.79
CA ALA A 120 -0.02 -2.14 14.47
C ALA A 120 0.00 -3.68 14.50
N ARG A 121 1.03 -4.28 15.10
CA ARG A 121 1.12 -5.75 15.23
C ARG A 121 0.03 -6.35 16.10
N ALA A 122 -0.40 -5.67 17.16
CA ALA A 122 -1.52 -6.13 17.97
C ALA A 122 -2.82 -6.13 17.15
N THR A 123 -3.04 -5.12 16.32
CA THR A 123 -4.18 -5.09 15.39
C THR A 123 -4.12 -6.25 14.40
N GLN A 124 -2.96 -6.53 13.83
CA GLN A 124 -2.77 -7.67 12.93
C GLN A 124 -3.09 -8.99 13.63
N ARG A 125 -2.60 -9.21 14.82
CA ARG A 125 -2.91 -10.43 15.61
C ARG A 125 -4.39 -10.64 15.90
N LEU A 126 -5.16 -9.56 16.05
CA LEU A 126 -6.58 -9.62 16.37
C LEU A 126 -7.47 -9.68 15.12
N ALA A 127 -7.10 -9.00 14.05
CA ALA A 127 -8.00 -8.73 12.96
C ALA A 127 -7.57 -9.31 11.60
N TYR A 128 -6.28 -9.39 11.32
CA TYR A 128 -5.74 -9.94 10.08
C TYR A 128 -4.27 -10.38 10.25
N PRO A 129 -3.80 -11.41 9.51
CA PRO A 129 -2.46 -11.95 9.71
C PRO A 129 -1.36 -11.02 9.16
N GLU A 130 -0.26 -10.92 9.89
CA GLU A 130 1.01 -10.40 9.37
C GLU A 130 1.88 -11.55 8.84
N PHE A 131 2.83 -11.24 7.95
CA PHE A 131 3.84 -12.19 7.52
C PHE A 131 4.91 -12.34 8.61
N LEU A 132 4.90 -13.46 9.32
CA LEU A 132 5.83 -13.74 10.42
C LEU A 132 6.98 -14.63 9.96
N PRO A 133 8.17 -14.48 10.57
CA PRO A 133 9.26 -15.43 10.38
C PRO A 133 8.85 -16.84 10.81
N ASP A 134 9.22 -17.83 10.02
CA ASP A 134 9.06 -19.24 10.33
C ASP A 134 10.34 -19.99 9.94
N LEU A 135 11.13 -20.38 10.93
CA LEU A 135 12.40 -21.08 10.74
C LEU A 135 12.25 -22.45 10.07
N ASN A 136 11.05 -23.04 10.13
CA ASN A 136 10.74 -24.31 9.48
C ASN A 136 10.30 -24.14 8.01
N ARG A 137 10.11 -22.92 7.55
CA ARG A 137 9.74 -22.65 6.16
C ARG A 137 10.89 -22.96 5.23
N PRO A 138 10.64 -23.54 4.04
CA PRO A 138 11.69 -23.84 3.07
C PRO A 138 12.57 -22.61 2.76
N ILE A 139 13.88 -22.83 2.67
CA ILE A 139 14.85 -21.79 2.33
C ILE A 139 14.46 -21.13 1.01
N GLY A 140 14.57 -19.81 0.94
CA GLY A 140 14.22 -18.99 -0.23
C GLY A 140 12.80 -18.47 -0.24
N LEU A 141 11.93 -18.91 0.66
CA LEU A 141 10.63 -18.29 0.88
C LEU A 141 10.74 -17.16 1.91
N ALA A 142 9.93 -16.12 1.72
CA ALA A 142 9.87 -15.01 2.67
C ALA A 142 9.59 -15.49 4.09
N GLY A 143 10.29 -14.95 5.07
CA GLY A 143 10.16 -15.31 6.47
C GLY A 143 10.78 -16.66 6.86
N SER A 144 11.47 -17.37 5.97
CA SER A 144 12.19 -18.61 6.33
C SER A 144 13.41 -18.36 7.22
N HIS A 145 14.02 -17.18 7.07
CA HIS A 145 15.14 -16.74 7.87
C HIS A 145 15.15 -15.21 7.84
N GLU A 146 14.81 -14.59 8.95
CA GLU A 146 14.73 -13.14 9.06
C GLU A 146 15.59 -12.65 10.23
N ASP A 147 16.55 -11.79 9.92
CA ASP A 147 17.36 -11.07 10.89
C ASP A 147 17.11 -9.58 10.72
N THR A 148 16.27 -9.02 11.59
CA THR A 148 15.94 -7.59 11.60
C THR A 148 16.80 -6.81 12.59
N GLY A 149 17.67 -7.46 13.37
CA GLY A 149 18.26 -6.89 14.57
C GLY A 149 17.25 -6.57 15.69
N ARG A 150 15.97 -6.92 15.48
CA ARG A 150 14.84 -6.73 16.40
C ARG A 150 14.07 -8.04 16.52
N PRO A 151 14.40 -8.93 17.48
CA PRO A 151 13.87 -10.31 17.54
C PRO A 151 12.35 -10.42 17.56
N ASP A 152 11.65 -9.38 18.05
CA ASP A 152 10.21 -9.38 18.19
C ASP A 152 9.47 -8.68 17.03
N ILE A 153 10.20 -8.20 16.02
CA ILE A 153 9.63 -7.41 14.93
C ILE A 153 9.99 -8.04 13.60
N SER A 154 8.99 -8.56 12.89
CA SER A 154 9.17 -9.01 11.51
C SER A 154 9.25 -7.81 10.56
N SER A 155 9.97 -7.97 9.44
CA SER A 155 9.97 -6.97 8.35
C SER A 155 8.68 -7.00 7.54
N ASN A 156 7.76 -7.88 7.88
CA ASN A 156 6.44 -8.02 7.28
C ASN A 156 6.46 -8.06 5.74
N TYR A 157 7.06 -9.08 5.20
CA TYR A 157 7.08 -9.36 3.77
C TYR A 157 6.74 -10.81 3.49
N GLY A 158 6.17 -11.09 2.32
CA GLY A 158 5.71 -12.42 1.99
C GLY A 158 5.29 -12.58 0.55
N THR A 159 4.71 -13.73 0.22
CA THR A 159 4.28 -14.04 -1.13
C THR A 159 2.94 -14.77 -1.16
N LEU A 160 2.12 -14.43 -2.16
CA LEU A 160 1.03 -15.27 -2.63
C LEU A 160 1.51 -15.98 -3.88
N ARG A 161 1.32 -17.29 -3.94
CA ARG A 161 1.68 -18.07 -5.12
C ARG A 161 0.50 -18.88 -5.62
N TYR A 162 0.13 -18.70 -6.87
CA TYR A 162 -0.90 -19.48 -7.56
C TYR A 162 -0.26 -20.38 -8.61
N GLY A 163 0.19 -21.55 -8.15
CA GLY A 163 0.89 -22.53 -8.96
C GLY A 163 2.12 -21.96 -9.67
N LYS A 164 2.22 -22.21 -10.98
CA LYS A 164 3.24 -21.62 -11.85
C LYS A 164 2.78 -20.39 -12.63
N LEU A 165 1.54 -19.95 -12.42
CA LEU A 165 0.96 -18.84 -13.17
C LEU A 165 1.31 -17.48 -12.55
N LEU A 166 1.18 -17.32 -11.24
CA LEU A 166 1.31 -16.04 -10.57
C LEU A 166 2.09 -16.16 -9.27
N GLU A 167 2.96 -15.19 -9.03
CA GLU A 167 3.51 -14.87 -7.73
C GLU A 167 3.33 -13.37 -7.45
N VAL A 168 2.84 -13.03 -6.26
CA VAL A 168 2.72 -11.65 -5.78
C VAL A 168 3.66 -11.48 -4.60
N LEU A 169 4.53 -10.49 -4.66
CA LEU A 169 5.48 -10.14 -3.60
C LEU A 169 4.89 -8.99 -2.78
N PHE A 170 4.55 -9.27 -1.54
CA PHE A 170 4.09 -8.28 -0.57
C PHE A 170 5.26 -7.79 0.27
N TYR A 171 5.38 -6.48 0.48
CA TYR A 171 6.36 -5.91 1.38
C TYR A 171 5.93 -4.57 1.93
N ASP A 172 6.19 -4.40 3.21
CA ASP A 172 5.83 -3.24 4.01
C ASP A 172 6.94 -2.18 3.91
N ASN A 173 6.62 -1.05 3.30
CA ASN A 173 7.57 0.06 3.13
C ASN A 173 7.57 1.02 4.33
N ARG A 174 6.64 0.87 5.28
CA ARG A 174 6.47 1.82 6.38
C ARG A 174 7.18 1.39 7.65
N ARG A 175 7.24 0.08 7.90
CA ARG A 175 7.70 -0.50 9.17
C ARG A 175 9.20 -0.32 9.42
N THR A 176 10.04 -0.55 8.42
CA THR A 176 11.49 -0.61 8.55
C THR A 176 12.21 0.59 7.94
N GLY A 177 11.50 1.62 7.55
CA GLY A 177 12.07 2.84 7.00
C GLY A 177 13.12 3.48 7.90
N THR A 178 14.17 4.04 7.31
CA THR A 178 15.27 4.71 8.02
C THR A 178 15.50 6.13 7.52
N MET A 179 16.17 6.97 8.33
CA MET A 179 16.48 8.36 8.02
C MET A 179 18.00 8.59 8.07
N HIS A 180 18.74 7.89 7.23
CA HIS A 180 20.22 7.93 7.21
C HIS A 180 20.78 8.58 5.93
N GLY A 181 20.09 9.59 5.39
CA GLY A 181 20.53 10.32 4.20
C GLY A 181 20.68 9.43 2.98
N PRO A 182 21.87 9.34 2.37
CA PRO A 182 22.08 8.52 1.16
C PRO A 182 21.92 7.02 1.38
N THR A 183 22.00 6.53 2.60
CA THR A 183 21.85 5.10 2.95
C THR A 183 20.48 4.77 3.53
N ALA A 184 19.57 5.74 3.58
CA ALA A 184 18.19 5.52 4.00
C ALA A 184 17.49 4.51 3.09
N VAL A 185 16.60 3.70 3.68
CA VAL A 185 15.83 2.67 2.99
C VAL A 185 14.39 2.67 3.47
N PHE A 186 13.48 2.16 2.68
CA PHE A 186 12.11 1.82 3.09
C PHE A 186 11.99 0.37 3.56
N VAL A 187 12.74 -0.53 2.94
CA VAL A 187 12.82 -1.93 3.34
C VAL A 187 14.25 -2.31 3.68
N ASP A 188 14.42 -3.20 4.63
CA ASP A 188 15.73 -3.68 5.04
C ASP A 188 16.49 -4.36 3.90
N GLN A 189 17.81 -4.37 3.98
CA GLN A 189 18.67 -4.91 2.92
C GLN A 189 18.38 -6.38 2.60
N HIS A 190 18.04 -7.19 3.59
CA HIS A 190 17.71 -8.60 3.36
C HIS A 190 16.39 -8.74 2.58
N VAL A 191 15.39 -7.86 2.82
CA VAL A 191 14.14 -7.82 2.06
C VAL A 191 14.41 -7.39 0.63
N GLU A 192 15.20 -6.32 0.41
CA GLU A 192 15.59 -5.89 -0.94
C GLU A 192 16.29 -7.01 -1.70
N ASN A 193 17.22 -7.72 -1.06
CA ASN A 193 17.93 -8.85 -1.65
C ASN A 193 16.99 -10.00 -2.02
N TRP A 194 16.05 -10.32 -1.12
CA TRP A 194 15.04 -11.33 -1.37
C TRP A 194 14.13 -10.95 -2.55
N LEU A 195 13.62 -9.73 -2.60
CA LEU A 195 12.80 -9.22 -3.71
C LEU A 195 13.53 -9.38 -5.05
N LYS A 196 14.79 -8.94 -5.13
CA LYS A 196 15.62 -9.07 -6.33
C LYS A 196 15.86 -10.53 -6.74
N ALA A 197 16.03 -11.44 -5.77
CA ALA A 197 16.17 -12.85 -6.03
C ALA A 197 14.88 -13.45 -6.61
N ARG A 198 13.71 -13.07 -6.06
CA ARG A 198 12.40 -13.50 -6.60
C ARG A 198 12.15 -12.95 -8.01
N MET A 199 12.52 -11.70 -8.29
CA MET A 199 12.38 -11.11 -9.63
C MET A 199 13.22 -11.83 -10.69
N LYS A 200 14.36 -12.39 -10.32
CA LYS A 200 15.21 -13.21 -11.20
C LYS A 200 14.70 -14.63 -11.39
N ASP A 201 13.94 -15.17 -10.42
CA ASP A 201 13.41 -16.53 -10.47
C ASP A 201 12.32 -16.63 -11.56
N ARG A 202 12.35 -17.69 -12.35
CA ARG A 202 11.41 -17.96 -13.45
C ARG A 202 10.34 -19.00 -13.11
N ALA A 203 10.17 -19.36 -11.85
CA ALA A 203 9.25 -20.41 -11.44
C ALA A 203 7.77 -20.06 -11.64
N ALA A 204 7.43 -18.75 -11.75
CA ALA A 204 6.09 -18.28 -12.08
C ALA A 204 6.09 -17.50 -13.40
N THR A 205 5.01 -17.58 -14.17
CA THR A 205 4.82 -16.86 -15.44
C THR A 205 4.74 -15.35 -15.19
N HIS A 206 3.90 -14.93 -14.23
CA HIS A 206 3.76 -13.54 -13.82
C HIS A 206 4.33 -13.32 -12.43
N LEU A 207 4.91 -12.16 -12.23
CA LEU A 207 5.33 -11.68 -10.92
C LEU A 207 4.84 -10.25 -10.74
N VAL A 208 4.13 -10.00 -9.64
CA VAL A 208 3.58 -8.69 -9.26
C VAL A 208 4.31 -8.23 -8.01
N ASN A 209 4.75 -6.98 -8.01
CA ASN A 209 5.23 -6.30 -6.82
C ASN A 209 4.07 -5.56 -6.16
N ALA A 210 3.86 -5.77 -4.88
CA ALA A 210 2.79 -5.15 -4.10
C ALA A 210 3.36 -4.46 -2.84
N PRO A 211 4.05 -3.31 -3.00
CA PRO A 211 4.46 -2.47 -1.88
C PRO A 211 3.26 -1.68 -1.32
N GLY A 212 3.39 -1.16 -0.11
CA GLY A 212 2.47 -0.15 0.41
C GLY A 212 2.56 1.14 -0.41
N LEU A 213 3.75 1.75 -0.45
CA LEU A 213 4.00 2.98 -1.22
C LEU A 213 3.96 2.75 -2.73
N PRO A 214 3.20 3.54 -3.50
CA PRO A 214 3.10 3.40 -4.94
C PRO A 214 4.31 3.99 -5.67
N PRO A 215 5.04 3.21 -6.48
CA PRO A 215 6.00 3.78 -7.40
C PRO A 215 5.30 4.46 -8.58
N GLY A 216 5.86 5.58 -9.05
CA GLY A 216 5.35 6.30 -10.21
C GLY A 216 4.29 7.36 -9.92
N TRP A 217 3.79 7.44 -8.69
CA TRP A 217 2.74 8.37 -8.30
C TRP A 217 3.15 9.19 -7.08
N THR A 218 2.73 10.44 -7.01
CA THR A 218 2.94 11.32 -5.86
C THR A 218 1.72 12.18 -5.59
N LYS A 219 1.48 12.45 -4.33
CA LYS A 219 0.64 13.54 -3.81
C LYS A 219 1.50 14.56 -3.06
N ALA A 220 2.82 14.49 -3.28
CA ALA A 220 3.88 15.31 -2.70
C ALA A 220 3.92 15.29 -1.16
N ASN A 221 3.62 14.15 -0.57
CA ASN A 221 3.75 13.90 0.87
C ASN A 221 5.21 13.74 1.28
N TRP A 222 5.49 13.88 2.59
CA TRP A 222 6.86 13.87 3.09
C TRP A 222 7.51 12.48 3.03
N TYR A 223 6.81 11.44 3.40
CA TYR A 223 7.30 10.06 3.42
C TYR A 223 6.93 9.31 2.13
N GLU A 224 7.43 9.81 1.02
CA GLU A 224 7.30 9.22 -0.32
C GLU A 224 8.68 8.98 -0.93
N TRP A 225 8.76 8.12 -1.95
CA TRP A 225 9.98 7.83 -2.69
C TRP A 225 10.67 9.09 -3.26
N TYR A 226 9.94 10.18 -3.49
CA TYR A 226 10.30 11.29 -4.34
C TYR A 226 10.57 12.58 -3.56
N PRO A 227 11.50 13.42 -4.04
CA PRO A 227 11.80 14.71 -3.41
C PRO A 227 10.76 15.79 -3.68
N ASP A 228 9.74 15.49 -4.47
CA ASP A 228 8.75 16.46 -4.93
C ASP A 228 7.98 17.08 -3.77
N VAL A 229 7.82 18.37 -3.83
CA VAL A 229 6.88 19.16 -3.03
C VAL A 229 5.79 19.71 -3.93
N TYR A 230 4.70 20.14 -3.33
CA TYR A 230 3.61 20.75 -4.05
C TYR A 230 3.79 22.25 -4.16
N VAL A 231 3.83 22.78 -5.37
CA VAL A 231 3.95 24.21 -5.66
C VAL A 231 2.92 24.59 -6.72
N GLU A 232 1.99 25.49 -6.37
CA GLU A 232 0.98 26.03 -7.29
C GLU A 232 0.23 24.96 -8.13
N GLY A 233 -0.20 23.89 -7.48
CA GLY A 233 -0.98 22.84 -8.14
C GLY A 233 -0.16 21.77 -8.87
N LYS A 234 1.18 21.79 -8.77
CA LYS A 234 2.06 20.86 -9.46
C LYS A 234 3.15 20.30 -8.57
N ALA A 235 3.52 19.05 -8.82
CA ALA A 235 4.73 18.48 -8.25
C ALA A 235 5.96 19.26 -8.71
N SER A 236 6.88 19.58 -7.80
CA SER A 236 8.05 20.40 -8.05
C SER A 236 9.20 20.03 -7.14
N THR A 237 10.43 20.14 -7.64
CA THR A 237 11.66 20.01 -6.86
C THR A 237 12.32 21.35 -6.56
N ALA A 238 11.62 22.47 -6.85
CA ALA A 238 12.14 23.82 -6.66
C ALA A 238 12.40 24.21 -5.19
N LYS A 239 11.79 23.49 -4.25
CA LYS A 239 12.01 23.63 -2.81
C LYS A 239 12.46 22.30 -2.22
N PRO A 240 13.35 22.30 -1.21
CA PRO A 240 13.71 21.05 -0.54
C PRO A 240 12.51 20.50 0.21
N LYS A 241 12.25 19.20 0.07
CA LYS A 241 11.27 18.48 0.87
C LYS A 241 11.87 18.24 2.25
N PRO A 242 11.26 18.75 3.34
CA PRO A 242 11.75 18.51 4.68
C PRO A 242 11.91 17.01 4.98
N TYR A 243 13.03 16.65 5.62
CA TYR A 243 13.32 15.29 6.06
C TYR A 243 13.37 14.20 4.97
N TRP A 244 13.23 14.55 3.69
CA TRP A 244 13.38 13.59 2.61
C TRP A 244 14.81 13.04 2.54
N GLN A 245 14.92 11.74 2.22
CA GLN A 245 16.19 11.02 2.22
C GLN A 245 16.57 10.59 0.79
N PRO A 246 17.76 10.96 0.29
CA PRO A 246 18.21 10.53 -1.04
C PRO A 246 18.28 9.00 -1.20
N GLY A 247 18.54 8.27 -0.10
CA GLY A 247 18.58 6.81 -0.10
C GLY A 247 17.26 6.16 -0.48
N TRP A 248 16.13 6.80 -0.20
CA TRP A 248 14.81 6.29 -0.58
C TRP A 248 14.66 6.20 -2.09
N LEU A 249 14.98 7.26 -2.81
CA LEU A 249 14.95 7.24 -4.28
C LEU A 249 15.99 6.26 -4.84
N ALA A 250 17.16 6.16 -4.23
CA ALA A 250 18.17 5.21 -4.65
C ALA A 250 17.70 3.76 -4.50
N GLN A 251 16.95 3.42 -3.43
CA GLN A 251 16.33 2.11 -3.28
C GLN A 251 15.19 1.89 -4.27
N HIS A 252 14.34 2.91 -4.48
CA HIS A 252 13.32 2.88 -5.52
C HIS A 252 13.93 2.50 -6.88
N ASP A 253 14.99 3.19 -7.31
CA ASP A 253 15.61 2.95 -8.61
C ASP A 253 16.21 1.54 -8.71
N ARG A 254 16.83 1.02 -7.63
CA ARG A 254 17.32 -0.37 -7.61
C ARG A 254 16.20 -1.42 -7.72
N LEU A 255 15.02 -1.13 -7.14
CA LEU A 255 13.85 -2.01 -7.26
C LEU A 255 13.21 -1.89 -8.64
N MET A 256 13.06 -0.68 -9.19
CA MET A 256 12.52 -0.46 -10.52
C MET A 256 13.41 -1.09 -11.60
N GLU A 257 14.73 -1.01 -11.46
CA GLU A 257 15.67 -1.71 -12.33
C GLU A 257 15.46 -3.22 -12.29
N ALA A 258 15.32 -3.79 -11.10
CA ALA A 258 15.10 -5.23 -10.96
C ALA A 258 13.74 -5.68 -11.54
N ILE A 259 12.69 -4.86 -11.41
CA ILE A 259 11.38 -5.11 -12.01
C ILE A 259 11.44 -4.99 -13.53
N HIS A 260 12.06 -3.92 -14.05
CA HIS A 260 12.27 -3.69 -15.48
C HIS A 260 13.00 -4.85 -16.16
N GLN A 261 14.00 -5.41 -15.48
CA GLN A 261 14.85 -6.48 -15.99
C GLN A 261 14.24 -7.89 -15.89
N MET A 262 13.01 -8.03 -15.41
CA MET A 262 12.37 -9.36 -15.31
C MET A 262 12.23 -9.99 -16.70
N PRO A 263 12.87 -11.15 -16.97
CA PRO A 263 12.95 -11.68 -18.32
C PRO A 263 11.62 -12.29 -18.77
N GLY A 264 11.09 -11.79 -19.91
CA GLY A 264 9.88 -12.29 -20.56
C GLY A 264 8.61 -12.14 -19.74
N ARG A 265 8.60 -11.19 -18.79
CA ARG A 265 7.45 -10.87 -17.92
C ARG A 265 7.00 -9.43 -18.12
N ILE A 266 5.77 -9.16 -17.74
CA ILE A 266 5.25 -7.82 -17.58
C ILE A 266 5.86 -7.25 -16.29
N PRO A 267 6.60 -6.12 -16.35
CA PRO A 267 7.13 -5.46 -15.16
C PRO A 267 6.01 -4.75 -14.41
N LEU A 268 5.40 -5.40 -13.40
CA LEU A 268 4.16 -4.95 -12.79
C LEU A 268 4.32 -4.64 -11.30
N SER A 269 3.86 -3.45 -10.90
CA SER A 269 3.68 -3.04 -9.50
C SER A 269 2.25 -2.56 -9.26
N ILE A 270 1.65 -3.02 -8.16
CA ILE A 270 0.28 -2.66 -7.76
C ILE A 270 0.34 -2.25 -6.29
N SER A 271 -0.07 -1.02 -5.96
CA SER A 271 0.10 -0.44 -4.63
C SER A 271 -1.11 0.38 -4.19
N GLY A 272 -1.26 0.60 -2.88
CA GLY A 272 -2.30 1.41 -2.27
C GLY A 272 -1.95 2.88 -2.08
N ASP A 273 -2.14 3.41 -0.87
CA ASP A 273 -1.83 4.77 -0.37
C ASP A 273 -2.61 5.90 -1.07
N ILE A 274 -2.61 5.93 -2.37
CA ILE A 274 -3.23 6.99 -3.17
C ILE A 274 -4.69 6.66 -3.45
N HIS A 275 -5.58 7.53 -3.04
CA HIS A 275 -7.03 7.36 -3.16
C HIS A 275 -7.52 7.60 -4.59
N ALA A 276 -7.01 6.83 -5.54
CA ALA A 276 -7.35 6.93 -6.94
C ALA A 276 -7.30 5.57 -7.63
N THR A 277 -7.85 5.48 -8.83
CA THR A 277 -7.51 4.43 -9.79
C THR A 277 -6.61 5.03 -10.87
N ALA A 278 -5.50 4.37 -11.17
CA ALA A 278 -4.57 4.83 -12.21
C ALA A 278 -3.74 3.67 -12.76
N LEU A 279 -3.28 3.80 -14.01
CA LEU A 279 -2.31 2.91 -14.61
C LEU A 279 -1.33 3.71 -15.45
N GLY A 280 -0.05 3.69 -15.06
CA GLY A 280 1.04 4.36 -15.75
C GLY A 280 2.14 3.41 -16.19
N ARG A 281 2.89 3.81 -17.20
CA ARG A 281 4.12 3.16 -17.66
C ARG A 281 5.30 4.04 -17.34
N MET A 282 6.15 3.60 -16.42
CA MET A 282 7.39 4.28 -16.06
C MET A 282 8.47 3.92 -17.06
N ARG A 283 8.82 4.86 -17.94
CA ARG A 283 9.80 4.70 -19.01
C ARG A 283 11.20 5.08 -18.56
N ARG A 284 11.32 5.96 -17.57
CA ARG A 284 12.59 6.42 -17.02
C ARG A 284 12.44 6.93 -15.59
N SER A 285 13.45 6.66 -14.76
CA SER A 285 13.63 7.28 -13.45
C SER A 285 15.02 7.91 -13.40
N GLY A 286 15.09 9.24 -13.46
CA GLY A 286 16.38 9.94 -13.54
C GLY A 286 17.25 9.43 -14.70
N LYS A 287 18.33 8.72 -14.38
CA LYS A 287 19.26 8.12 -15.37
C LYS A 287 18.89 6.68 -15.77
N LEU A 288 18.00 6.03 -15.03
CA LEU A 288 17.58 4.66 -15.30
C LEU A 288 16.59 4.66 -16.46
N ASP A 289 17.02 4.17 -17.63
CA ASP A 289 16.19 4.01 -18.82
C ASP A 289 15.49 2.65 -18.83
N MET A 290 14.18 2.68 -18.82
CA MET A 290 13.31 1.51 -18.83
C MET A 290 12.40 1.48 -20.07
N ALA A 291 12.64 2.32 -21.07
CA ALA A 291 11.73 2.50 -22.22
C ALA A 291 11.50 1.22 -23.03
N LYS A 292 12.46 0.28 -23.03
CA LYS A 292 12.31 -1.02 -23.73
C LYS A 292 11.33 -1.97 -23.06
N ASN A 293 11.18 -1.90 -21.75
CA ASN A 293 10.27 -2.75 -20.96
C ASN A 293 9.75 -1.92 -19.75
N PRO A 294 8.87 -0.93 -19.97
CA PRO A 294 8.46 0.03 -18.95
C PRO A 294 7.86 -0.65 -17.74
N VAL A 295 8.19 -0.15 -16.54
CA VAL A 295 7.52 -0.63 -15.33
C VAL A 295 6.09 -0.11 -15.32
N ILE A 296 5.15 -1.02 -15.26
CA ILE A 296 3.73 -0.73 -15.18
C ILE A 296 3.37 -0.56 -13.71
N THR A 297 2.85 0.62 -13.37
CA THR A 297 2.47 0.96 -12.02
C THR A 297 0.97 1.19 -11.94
N ILE A 298 0.30 0.51 -11.02
CA ILE A 298 -1.15 0.55 -10.87
C ILE A 298 -1.50 0.97 -9.45
N VAL A 299 -2.40 1.95 -9.34
CA VAL A 299 -3.17 2.23 -8.13
C VAL A 299 -4.57 1.69 -8.37
N PRO A 300 -5.03 0.68 -7.60
CA PRO A 300 -6.24 -0.08 -7.95
C PRO A 300 -7.54 0.57 -7.52
N GLY A 301 -7.49 1.66 -6.75
CA GLY A 301 -8.66 2.34 -6.18
C GLY A 301 -8.73 2.23 -4.66
N THR A 302 -9.75 2.84 -4.09
CA THR A 302 -10.05 2.79 -2.66
C THR A 302 -11.49 2.34 -2.41
N VAL A 303 -11.67 1.39 -1.51
CA VAL A 303 -12.98 1.01 -0.98
C VAL A 303 -13.32 1.79 0.29
N GLY A 304 -12.65 2.90 0.52
CA GLY A 304 -12.68 3.72 1.72
C GLY A 304 -14.05 4.23 2.17
N SER A 305 -14.08 5.40 2.77
CA SER A 305 -15.31 6.04 3.22
C SER A 305 -16.15 6.57 2.06
N MET A 306 -17.36 7.07 2.36
CA MET A 306 -18.30 7.59 1.37
C MET A 306 -17.72 8.66 0.44
N THR A 307 -16.77 9.46 0.92
CA THR A 307 -16.18 10.57 0.16
C THR A 307 -14.83 10.26 -0.48
N ASN A 308 -14.30 9.07 -0.39
CA ASN A 308 -12.93 8.61 -0.72
C ASN A 308 -11.76 9.51 -0.28
N TYR A 309 -11.98 10.67 0.26
CA TYR A 309 -10.96 11.64 0.67
C TYR A 309 -9.93 11.94 -0.44
N PRO A 310 -10.34 12.48 -1.60
CA PRO A 310 -9.46 12.65 -2.73
C PRO A 310 -8.33 13.62 -2.43
N SER A 311 -7.13 13.34 -2.92
CA SER A 311 -5.95 14.21 -2.75
C SER A 311 -6.20 15.62 -3.26
N SER A 312 -6.94 15.78 -4.36
CA SER A 312 -7.32 17.06 -4.94
C SER A 312 -8.15 17.94 -4.00
N SER A 313 -8.90 17.37 -3.06
CA SER A 313 -9.64 18.15 -2.04
C SER A 313 -8.73 18.90 -1.08
N ARG A 314 -7.45 18.49 -1.00
CA ARG A 314 -6.38 19.14 -0.23
C ARG A 314 -5.51 20.06 -1.08
N GLY A 315 -5.94 20.32 -2.32
CA GLY A 315 -5.21 21.15 -3.29
C GLY A 315 -4.15 20.39 -4.09
N ILE A 316 -3.97 19.10 -3.85
CA ILE A 316 -2.92 18.26 -4.42
C ILE A 316 -3.57 17.07 -5.10
N GLY A 317 -3.76 17.14 -6.43
CA GLY A 317 -4.18 15.98 -7.23
C GLY A 317 -3.06 14.96 -7.36
N VAL A 318 -3.42 13.72 -7.63
CA VAL A 318 -2.45 12.65 -7.93
C VAL A 318 -1.73 12.98 -9.24
N GLN A 319 -0.41 12.94 -9.21
CA GLN A 319 0.45 13.28 -10.35
C GLN A 319 1.66 12.34 -10.42
N HIS A 320 2.43 12.48 -11.50
CA HIS A 320 3.75 11.86 -11.60
C HIS A 320 4.83 12.73 -10.95
N PRO A 321 5.82 12.12 -10.29
CA PRO A 321 7.01 12.82 -9.82
C PRO A 321 7.80 13.47 -10.98
N VAL A 322 8.41 14.63 -10.70
CA VAL A 322 9.06 15.48 -11.73
C VAL A 322 10.19 14.78 -12.49
N HIS A 323 10.93 13.90 -11.83
CA HIS A 323 12.07 13.22 -12.46
C HIS A 323 11.77 11.86 -13.08
N LEU A 324 10.50 11.46 -13.09
CA LEU A 324 10.05 10.29 -13.83
C LEU A 324 9.58 10.69 -15.24
N ASP A 325 9.85 9.85 -16.21
CA ASP A 325 9.19 9.88 -17.53
C ASP A 325 8.09 8.80 -17.50
N MET A 326 6.85 9.24 -17.45
CA MET A 326 5.67 8.42 -17.30
C MET A 326 4.71 8.63 -18.45
N GLU A 327 4.05 7.54 -18.86
CA GLU A 327 2.95 7.54 -19.83
C GLU A 327 1.70 6.99 -19.16
N ASP A 328 0.62 7.78 -19.15
CA ASP A 328 -0.68 7.31 -18.64
C ASP A 328 -1.36 6.40 -19.65
N ALA A 329 -1.61 5.16 -19.23
CA ALA A 329 -2.56 4.29 -19.92
C ALA A 329 -3.99 4.44 -19.33
N TRP A 330 -4.07 4.91 -18.09
CA TRP A 330 -5.30 5.33 -17.42
C TRP A 330 -4.97 6.45 -16.45
N THR A 331 -5.43 7.65 -16.73
CA THR A 331 -5.19 8.84 -15.90
C THR A 331 -5.82 8.69 -14.52
N PRO A 332 -5.24 9.30 -13.46
CA PRO A 332 -5.79 9.20 -12.12
C PRO A 332 -7.25 9.65 -12.02
N VAL A 333 -8.09 8.78 -11.47
CA VAL A 333 -9.49 9.07 -11.15
C VAL A 333 -9.67 8.92 -9.64
N GLU A 334 -9.84 10.04 -8.96
CA GLU A 334 -9.94 10.15 -7.50
C GLU A 334 -11.38 9.89 -7.02
N GLU A 335 -11.87 8.68 -7.25
CA GLU A 335 -13.18 8.19 -6.83
C GLU A 335 -13.04 6.81 -6.16
N ASN A 336 -14.06 6.39 -5.42
CA ASN A 336 -14.08 5.06 -4.82
C ASN A 336 -14.12 3.98 -5.90
N GLY A 337 -13.45 2.86 -5.65
CA GLY A 337 -13.44 1.77 -6.60
C GLY A 337 -12.46 0.67 -6.23
N PHE A 338 -12.37 -0.28 -7.13
CA PHE A 338 -11.44 -1.41 -7.05
C PHE A 338 -11.06 -1.90 -8.44
N MET A 339 -10.01 -2.69 -8.52
CA MET A 339 -9.56 -3.33 -9.74
C MET A 339 -9.74 -4.85 -9.64
N VAL A 340 -10.16 -5.45 -10.75
CA VAL A 340 -10.07 -6.89 -10.97
C VAL A 340 -8.96 -7.15 -11.97
N ALA A 341 -8.08 -8.12 -11.66
CA ALA A 341 -7.00 -8.55 -12.55
C ALA A 341 -7.11 -10.04 -12.85
N ASP A 342 -7.21 -10.37 -14.13
CA ASP A 342 -7.23 -11.73 -14.63
C ASP A 342 -5.88 -12.09 -15.26
N PHE A 343 -5.24 -13.13 -14.73
CA PHE A 343 -3.93 -13.59 -15.18
C PHE A 343 -4.08 -14.80 -16.10
N TYR A 344 -3.60 -14.67 -17.35
CA TYR A 344 -3.51 -15.73 -18.33
C TYR A 344 -2.05 -16.06 -18.61
N LYS A 345 -1.76 -17.14 -19.29
CA LYS A 345 -0.36 -17.52 -19.61
C LYS A 345 0.42 -16.47 -20.41
N ASP A 346 -0.28 -15.70 -21.25
CA ASP A 346 0.30 -14.77 -22.23
C ASP A 346 0.00 -13.29 -21.96
N ARG A 347 -0.85 -12.99 -20.96
CA ARG A 347 -1.30 -11.63 -20.70
C ARG A 347 -1.92 -11.47 -19.30
N VAL A 348 -2.07 -10.22 -18.90
CA VAL A 348 -2.87 -9.80 -17.75
C VAL A 348 -3.95 -8.85 -18.25
N GLU A 349 -5.20 -9.09 -17.88
CA GLU A 349 -6.32 -8.21 -18.15
C GLU A 349 -6.73 -7.52 -16.84
N THR A 350 -6.83 -6.19 -16.85
CA THR A 350 -7.25 -5.38 -15.71
C THR A 350 -8.53 -4.64 -16.03
N ALA A 351 -9.44 -4.59 -15.06
CA ALA A 351 -10.71 -3.89 -15.16
C ALA A 351 -10.94 -3.03 -13.93
N PHE A 352 -11.15 -1.73 -14.12
CA PHE A 352 -11.34 -0.75 -13.05
C PHE A 352 -12.83 -0.44 -12.88
N TYR A 353 -13.36 -0.70 -11.70
CA TYR A 353 -14.73 -0.44 -11.28
C TYR A 353 -14.76 0.77 -10.39
N ILE A 354 -15.49 1.80 -10.75
CA ILE A 354 -15.48 3.10 -10.11
C ILE A 354 -16.90 3.51 -9.73
N TRP A 355 -17.06 3.97 -8.51
CA TRP A 355 -18.30 4.53 -7.99
C TRP A 355 -18.08 5.97 -7.50
N SER A 356 -18.91 6.88 -7.99
CA SER A 356 -18.87 8.30 -7.63
C SER A 356 -19.93 8.66 -6.58
N TYR A 357 -19.52 9.03 -5.40
CA TYR A 357 -20.44 9.46 -4.33
C TYR A 357 -21.22 10.74 -4.68
N LYS A 358 -20.75 11.55 -5.62
CA LYS A 358 -21.41 12.79 -6.05
C LYS A 358 -22.57 12.59 -7.00
N GLY A 359 -22.63 11.46 -7.70
CA GLY A 359 -23.60 11.23 -8.77
C GLY A 359 -24.31 9.88 -8.73
N GLN A 360 -23.91 8.98 -7.82
CA GLN A 360 -24.45 7.61 -7.80
C GLN A 360 -24.94 7.23 -6.39
N GLN A 361 -26.00 6.45 -6.33
CA GLN A 361 -26.48 5.88 -5.07
C GLN A 361 -25.69 4.59 -4.74
N VAL A 362 -25.66 4.21 -3.46
CA VAL A 362 -24.91 3.02 -2.98
C VAL A 362 -25.44 1.73 -3.63
N GLU A 363 -26.74 1.66 -3.90
CA GLU A 363 -27.42 0.54 -4.53
C GLU A 363 -26.97 0.30 -5.99
N GLU A 364 -26.47 1.33 -6.66
CA GLU A 364 -25.94 1.23 -8.01
C GLU A 364 -24.60 0.50 -8.08
N ILE A 365 -23.88 0.39 -6.94
CA ILE A 365 -22.60 -0.33 -6.85
C ILE A 365 -22.74 -1.78 -7.35
N ALA A 366 -23.84 -2.43 -7.04
CA ALA A 366 -24.10 -3.81 -7.49
C ALA A 366 -24.11 -3.95 -9.02
N LYS A 367 -24.43 -2.88 -9.75
CA LYS A 367 -24.55 -2.84 -11.20
C LYS A 367 -23.36 -2.21 -11.90
N LEU A 368 -22.28 -1.88 -11.16
CA LEU A 368 -21.11 -1.26 -11.77
C LEU A 368 -20.55 -2.12 -12.90
N GLU A 369 -20.35 -1.46 -14.04
CA GLU A 369 -19.55 -1.96 -15.14
C GLU A 369 -18.14 -1.36 -15.08
N PRO A 370 -17.12 -2.01 -15.63
CA PRO A 370 -15.77 -1.47 -15.61
C PRO A 370 -15.70 -0.19 -16.44
N ARG A 371 -15.25 0.88 -15.82
CA ARG A 371 -15.06 2.17 -16.50
C ARG A 371 -13.84 2.16 -17.44
N HIS A 372 -12.88 1.29 -17.16
CA HIS A 372 -11.69 1.13 -18.00
C HIS A 372 -11.19 -0.33 -17.96
N ARG A 373 -10.65 -0.79 -19.09
CA ARG A 373 -10.02 -2.12 -19.23
C ARG A 373 -8.69 -1.98 -19.95
N VAL A 374 -7.68 -2.68 -19.47
CA VAL A 374 -6.37 -2.74 -20.12
C VAL A 374 -5.91 -4.19 -20.23
N THR A 375 -5.41 -4.55 -21.41
CA THR A 375 -4.70 -5.82 -21.62
C THR A 375 -3.21 -5.54 -21.67
N LEU A 376 -2.49 -6.14 -20.74
CA LEU A 376 -1.03 -6.05 -20.64
C LEU A 376 -0.41 -7.32 -21.22
N ARG A 377 0.67 -7.16 -22.00
CA ARG A 377 1.43 -8.27 -22.58
C ARG A 377 2.92 -8.07 -22.32
N PRO A 378 3.70 -9.16 -22.16
CA PRO A 378 5.16 -9.05 -22.13
C PRO A 378 5.67 -8.42 -23.42
N VAL A 379 6.68 -7.58 -23.30
CA VAL A 379 7.44 -7.10 -24.47
C VAL A 379 8.32 -8.27 -24.94
N ILE A 380 8.20 -8.66 -26.21
CA ILE A 380 8.93 -9.77 -26.83
C ILE A 380 10.31 -9.28 -27.31
#